data_b108c76223d212071766620960eea2cb
#
_entry.id   b108c76223d212071766620960eea2cb
#
_cell.length_a   1.000
_cell.length_b   1.000
_cell.length_c   1.000
_cell.angle_alpha   90.00
_cell.angle_beta   90.00
_cell.angle_gamma   90.00
#
_symmetry.space_group_name_H-M   'P 1'
#
loop_
_entity.id
_entity.type
_entity.pdbx_description
1 polymer ?
#
loop_
_entity_poly.entity_id
_entity_poly.type
_entity_poly.pdbx_seq_one_letter_code
_entity_poly.pdbx_strand_id
1 'polypeptide(L)'
;MSLASKVAIVTGGNSGIGKAIALALAKHGASVVIDYVSHPEATEALEQEIVALGDRVIGVEADVSKLVDLQKLVGSAVEKFGHVDIMVNNAGVETRTSILDTTEEQYQKVLDINLKSAFFGTQLVARQMIKQGGGGRIINITSIHEDWPMPGNTPYCLSKGAMRMLTRTAAVELAPHNILVVGVAPGAVATPINLSTMTDPALMARLNAAIPLGRMAKPEEIASVVAFLAGDGASYITATTIITDGGMMQSSPGL
;
A
#
# COMPACT_ATOMS: atom_id res chain seq x y z
N MET A 1 -8.34 13.92 13.45
CA MET A 1 -7.26 12.94 13.67
C MET A 1 -5.95 13.68 13.42
N SER A 2 -4.96 13.54 14.29
CA SER A 2 -3.64 14.17 14.11
C SER A 2 -2.57 13.07 14.06
N LEU A 3 -1.67 13.19 13.10
CA LEU A 3 -0.44 12.39 13.00
C LEU A 3 0.81 13.26 13.26
N ALA A 4 0.61 14.37 13.97
CA ALA A 4 1.72 15.27 14.32
C ALA A 4 2.85 14.48 15.01
N SER A 5 4.08 14.76 14.62
CA SER A 5 5.30 14.07 15.08
C SER A 5 5.43 12.60 14.67
N LYS A 6 4.52 12.04 13.89
CA LYS A 6 4.64 10.69 13.35
C LYS A 6 5.50 10.69 12.08
N VAL A 7 6.23 9.60 11.87
CA VAL A 7 7.03 9.35 10.67
C VAL A 7 6.47 8.15 9.92
N ALA A 8 6.10 8.36 8.67
CA ALA A 8 5.51 7.36 7.80
C ALA A 8 6.40 7.05 6.60
N ILE A 9 6.60 5.77 6.31
CA ILE A 9 7.21 5.28 5.07
C ILE A 9 6.08 4.77 4.15
N VAL A 10 6.09 5.19 2.89
CA VAL A 10 5.13 4.72 1.86
C VAL A 10 5.91 4.15 0.68
N THR A 11 5.83 2.82 0.46
CA THR A 11 6.48 2.20 -0.69
C THR A 11 5.68 2.43 -1.97
N GLY A 12 6.39 2.71 -3.09
CA GLY A 12 5.75 3.13 -4.33
C GLY A 12 4.92 4.40 -4.15
N GLY A 13 5.43 5.35 -3.35
CA GLY A 13 4.71 6.51 -2.85
C GLY A 13 4.58 7.68 -3.81
N ASN A 14 5.17 7.62 -5.02
CA ASN A 14 5.17 8.74 -5.96
C ASN A 14 4.06 8.67 -7.02
N SER A 15 3.21 7.65 -7.01
CA SER A 15 2.14 7.49 -8.00
C SER A 15 0.88 6.84 -7.43
N GLY A 16 -0.23 6.96 -8.13
CA GLY A 16 -1.48 6.25 -7.85
C GLY A 16 -1.94 6.34 -6.39
N ILE A 17 -2.26 5.18 -5.79
CA ILE A 17 -2.70 5.07 -4.39
C ILE A 17 -1.60 5.53 -3.44
N GLY A 18 -0.33 5.18 -3.70
CA GLY A 18 0.81 5.56 -2.86
C GLY A 18 0.96 7.07 -2.74
N LYS A 19 0.86 7.82 -3.86
CA LYS A 19 0.88 9.29 -3.86
C LYS A 19 -0.24 9.88 -3.00
N ALA A 20 -1.46 9.37 -3.18
CA ALA A 20 -2.61 9.84 -2.42
C ALA A 20 -2.44 9.55 -0.91
N ILE A 21 -1.87 8.40 -0.56
CA ILE A 21 -1.56 8.03 0.83
C ILE A 21 -0.51 8.98 1.41
N ALA A 22 0.59 9.23 0.70
CA ALA A 22 1.64 10.14 1.15
C ALA A 22 1.07 11.54 1.46
N LEU A 23 0.25 12.08 0.55
CA LEU A 23 -0.43 13.36 0.75
C LEU A 23 -1.43 13.33 1.90
N ALA A 24 -2.19 12.25 2.06
CA ALA A 24 -3.17 12.15 3.15
C ALA A 24 -2.48 12.11 4.52
N LEU A 25 -1.39 11.34 4.65
CA LEU A 25 -0.61 11.27 5.89
C LEU A 25 0.04 12.62 6.22
N ALA A 26 0.62 13.31 5.22
CA ALA A 26 1.16 14.64 5.38
C ALA A 26 0.08 15.64 5.84
N LYS A 27 -1.08 15.69 5.18
CA LYS A 27 -2.21 16.56 5.58
C LYS A 27 -2.67 16.36 7.03
N HIS A 28 -2.35 15.23 7.62
CA HIS A 28 -2.60 14.95 9.04
C HIS A 28 -1.39 15.25 9.94
N GLY A 29 -0.29 15.79 9.40
CA GLY A 29 0.89 16.26 10.13
C GLY A 29 2.02 15.23 10.25
N ALA A 30 1.99 14.12 9.49
CA ALA A 30 3.08 13.16 9.49
C ALA A 30 4.25 13.64 8.63
N SER A 31 5.49 13.39 9.08
CA SER A 31 6.66 13.41 8.21
C SER A 31 6.64 12.18 7.31
N VAL A 32 6.87 12.34 6.01
CA VAL A 32 6.69 11.26 5.03
C VAL A 32 8.00 10.91 4.33
N VAL A 33 8.28 9.63 4.23
CA VAL A 33 9.33 9.06 3.39
C VAL A 33 8.67 8.39 2.19
N ILE A 34 8.94 8.91 1.01
CA ILE A 34 8.39 8.43 -0.26
C ILE A 34 9.43 7.54 -0.92
N ASP A 35 9.11 6.25 -1.04
CA ASP A 35 9.89 5.33 -1.86
C ASP A 35 9.47 5.38 -3.32
N TYR A 36 10.45 5.33 -4.22
CA TYR A 36 10.25 5.27 -5.67
C TYR A 36 11.39 4.54 -6.37
N VAL A 37 11.12 4.02 -7.57
CA VAL A 37 12.11 3.39 -8.46
C VAL A 37 12.25 4.17 -9.77
N SER A 38 11.19 4.85 -10.17
CA SER A 38 11.10 5.58 -11.45
C SER A 38 10.42 6.92 -11.24
N HIS A 39 10.54 7.80 -12.24
CA HIS A 39 9.89 9.11 -12.23
C HIS A 39 10.33 9.99 -11.05
N PRO A 40 11.64 10.27 -10.89
CA PRO A 40 12.14 11.15 -9.84
C PRO A 40 11.48 12.53 -9.87
N GLU A 41 11.17 13.06 -11.06
CA GLU A 41 10.45 14.31 -11.25
C GLU A 41 9.06 14.32 -10.59
N ALA A 42 8.37 13.19 -10.60
CA ALA A 42 7.08 13.06 -9.93
C ALA A 42 7.24 13.04 -8.39
N THR A 43 8.36 12.49 -7.91
CA THR A 43 8.70 12.50 -6.48
C THR A 43 9.04 13.92 -6.03
N GLU A 44 9.89 14.64 -6.78
CA GLU A 44 10.25 16.04 -6.48
C GLU A 44 9.01 16.94 -6.45
N ALA A 45 8.09 16.78 -7.42
CA ALA A 45 6.83 17.53 -7.43
C ALA A 45 5.97 17.23 -6.20
N LEU A 46 5.92 15.96 -5.78
CA LEU A 46 5.18 15.54 -4.59
C LEU A 46 5.83 16.06 -3.30
N GLU A 47 7.16 16.08 -3.22
CA GLU A 47 7.88 16.67 -2.09
C GLU A 47 7.56 18.18 -1.96
N GLN A 48 7.56 18.91 -3.08
CA GLN A 48 7.17 20.31 -3.09
C GLN A 48 5.73 20.53 -2.62
N GLU A 49 4.80 19.68 -3.07
CA GLU A 49 3.39 19.72 -2.65
C GLU A 49 3.26 19.49 -1.13
N ILE A 50 3.98 18.52 -0.56
CA ILE A 50 3.96 18.24 0.88
C ILE A 50 4.63 19.36 1.69
N VAL A 51 5.75 19.90 1.23
CA VAL A 51 6.42 21.05 1.88
C VAL A 51 5.51 22.28 1.90
N ALA A 52 4.74 22.50 0.83
CA ALA A 52 3.76 23.60 0.78
C ALA A 52 2.62 23.46 1.80
N LEU A 53 2.35 22.23 2.30
CA LEU A 53 1.42 21.98 3.41
C LEU A 53 2.03 22.29 4.78
N GLY A 54 3.34 22.60 4.86
CA GLY A 54 4.08 22.83 6.09
C GLY A 54 4.69 21.57 6.71
N ASP A 55 4.66 20.44 6.00
CA ASP A 55 5.14 19.16 6.50
C ASP A 55 6.52 18.77 5.97
N ARG A 56 7.11 17.75 6.60
CA ARG A 56 8.46 17.27 6.27
C ARG A 56 8.38 16.03 5.40
N VAL A 57 9.19 15.99 4.36
CA VAL A 57 9.22 14.88 3.41
C VAL A 57 10.64 14.62 2.90
N ILE A 58 10.92 13.39 2.53
CA ILE A 58 12.06 13.00 1.70
C ILE A 58 11.63 11.93 0.70
N GLY A 59 12.13 12.02 -0.53
CA GLY A 59 12.12 10.94 -1.51
C GLY A 59 13.37 10.06 -1.35
N VAL A 60 13.19 8.76 -1.44
CA VAL A 60 14.28 7.77 -1.41
C VAL A 60 14.14 6.84 -2.60
N GLU A 61 15.12 6.88 -3.50
CA GLU A 61 15.19 5.92 -4.59
C GLU A 61 15.63 4.55 -4.04
N ALA A 62 14.74 3.56 -4.12
CA ALA A 62 14.96 2.22 -3.63
C ALA A 62 14.13 1.19 -4.42
N ASP A 63 14.75 0.10 -4.84
CA ASP A 63 14.05 -1.06 -5.41
C ASP A 63 13.62 -1.99 -4.29
N VAL A 64 12.34 -1.91 -3.89
CA VAL A 64 11.79 -2.69 -2.78
C VAL A 64 11.92 -4.21 -2.95
N SER A 65 12.16 -4.71 -4.17
CA SER A 65 12.46 -6.12 -4.41
C SER A 65 13.82 -6.55 -3.84
N LYS A 66 14.69 -5.58 -3.51
CA LYS A 66 16.04 -5.78 -2.95
C LYS A 66 16.07 -5.45 -1.47
N LEU A 67 16.51 -6.43 -0.66
CA LEU A 67 16.57 -6.25 0.79
C LEU A 67 17.50 -5.09 1.21
N VAL A 68 18.62 -4.90 0.50
CA VAL A 68 19.55 -3.80 0.78
C VAL A 68 18.91 -2.42 0.57
N ASP A 69 18.04 -2.29 -0.41
CA ASP A 69 17.34 -1.03 -0.68
C ASP A 69 16.23 -0.77 0.34
N LEU A 70 15.52 -1.82 0.80
CA LEU A 70 14.60 -1.70 1.94
C LEU A 70 15.33 -1.30 3.23
N GLN A 71 16.53 -1.82 3.48
CA GLN A 71 17.36 -1.41 4.61
C GLN A 71 17.76 0.06 4.50
N LYS A 72 18.17 0.51 3.30
CA LYS A 72 18.46 1.91 3.00
C LYS A 72 17.23 2.79 3.26
N LEU A 73 16.05 2.38 2.77
CA LEU A 73 14.80 3.13 2.94
C LEU A 73 14.46 3.37 4.41
N VAL A 74 14.47 2.31 5.23
CA VAL A 74 14.21 2.41 6.68
C VAL A 74 15.32 3.22 7.37
N GLY A 75 16.59 3.00 6.99
CA GLY A 75 17.73 3.76 7.51
C GLY A 75 17.61 5.26 7.24
N SER A 76 17.24 5.65 6.02
CA SER A 76 17.03 7.06 5.65
C SER A 76 15.91 7.72 6.46
N ALA A 77 14.84 7.00 6.76
CA ALA A 77 13.77 7.50 7.63
C ALA A 77 14.28 7.79 9.05
N VAL A 78 15.04 6.85 9.62
CA VAL A 78 15.62 7.00 10.97
C VAL A 78 16.68 8.09 11.00
N GLU A 79 17.55 8.16 10.01
CA GLU A 79 18.58 9.19 9.91
C GLU A 79 17.97 10.61 9.83
N LYS A 80 16.94 10.77 9.01
CA LYS A 80 16.32 12.08 8.77
C LYS A 80 15.38 12.52 9.89
N PHE A 81 14.60 11.60 10.45
CA PHE A 81 13.49 11.92 11.35
C PHE A 81 13.61 11.30 12.74
N GLY A 82 14.61 10.43 12.98
CA GLY A 82 14.92 9.84 14.27
C GLY A 82 14.16 8.53 14.59
N HIS A 83 13.04 8.27 13.95
CA HIS A 83 12.18 7.10 14.24
C HIS A 83 11.28 6.75 13.04
N VAL A 84 10.49 5.67 13.18
CA VAL A 84 9.44 5.27 12.22
C VAL A 84 8.21 4.82 13.00
N ASP A 85 7.04 5.39 12.76
CA ASP A 85 5.77 5.04 13.41
C ASP A 85 4.82 4.27 12.49
N ILE A 86 4.89 4.55 11.18
CA ILE A 86 3.93 4.04 10.21
C ILE A 86 4.70 3.47 9.02
N MET A 87 4.36 2.25 8.64
CA MET A 87 4.79 1.65 7.38
C MET A 87 3.58 1.34 6.52
N VAL A 88 3.59 1.82 5.28
CA VAL A 88 2.60 1.45 4.27
C VAL A 88 3.28 0.66 3.16
N ASN A 89 3.07 -0.65 3.15
CA ASN A 89 3.50 -1.54 2.08
C ASN A 89 2.51 -1.42 0.92
N ASN A 90 2.78 -0.47 0.02
CA ASN A 90 1.90 -0.16 -1.11
C ASN A 90 2.49 -0.57 -2.46
N ALA A 91 3.81 -0.62 -2.61
CA ALA A 91 4.45 -1.01 -3.86
C ALA A 91 3.88 -2.32 -4.41
N GLY A 92 3.55 -2.35 -5.69
CA GLY A 92 2.98 -3.52 -6.30
C GLY A 92 2.87 -3.40 -7.82
N VAL A 93 2.97 -4.56 -8.46
CA VAL A 93 2.83 -4.75 -9.91
C VAL A 93 1.91 -5.93 -10.19
N GLU A 94 1.38 -5.97 -11.39
CA GLU A 94 0.64 -7.12 -11.90
C GLU A 94 1.26 -7.65 -13.19
N THR A 95 0.97 -8.90 -13.52
CA THR A 95 1.16 -9.46 -14.86
C THR A 95 -0.22 -9.55 -15.52
N ARG A 96 -0.27 -9.59 -16.86
CA ARG A 96 -1.52 -9.87 -17.58
C ARG A 96 -1.30 -11.05 -18.50
N THR A 97 -1.00 -12.20 -17.89
CA THR A 97 -0.69 -13.46 -18.59
C THR A 97 -1.52 -14.59 -18.02
N SER A 98 -1.91 -15.53 -18.88
CA SER A 98 -2.59 -16.74 -18.44
C SER A 98 -1.68 -17.61 -17.56
N ILE A 99 -2.24 -18.54 -16.78
CA ILE A 99 -1.43 -19.46 -15.99
C ILE A 99 -0.52 -20.34 -16.86
N LEU A 100 -0.93 -20.61 -18.10
CA LEU A 100 -0.16 -21.43 -19.04
C LEU A 100 1.02 -20.67 -19.65
N ASP A 101 0.92 -19.36 -19.77
CA ASP A 101 1.90 -18.50 -20.45
C ASP A 101 2.77 -17.67 -19.49
N THR A 102 2.47 -17.72 -18.19
CA THR A 102 3.25 -16.99 -17.18
C THR A 102 4.66 -17.57 -17.08
N THR A 103 5.67 -16.75 -17.35
CA THR A 103 7.08 -17.16 -17.22
C THR A 103 7.54 -17.11 -15.76
N GLU A 104 8.61 -17.85 -15.44
CA GLU A 104 9.24 -17.81 -14.11
C GLU A 104 9.67 -16.38 -13.73
N GLU A 105 10.21 -15.62 -14.68
CA GLU A 105 10.61 -14.22 -14.47
C GLU A 105 9.43 -13.32 -14.08
N GLN A 106 8.30 -13.45 -14.78
CA GLN A 106 7.09 -12.70 -14.48
C GLN A 106 6.54 -13.06 -13.09
N TYR A 107 6.49 -14.36 -12.77
CA TYR A 107 6.10 -14.86 -11.47
C TYR A 107 7.00 -14.28 -10.36
N GLN A 108 8.32 -14.43 -10.52
CA GLN A 108 9.30 -13.97 -9.53
C GLN A 108 9.23 -12.46 -9.33
N LYS A 109 9.13 -11.68 -10.41
CA LYS A 109 9.01 -10.21 -10.35
C LYS A 109 7.80 -9.78 -9.49
N VAL A 110 6.64 -10.40 -9.71
CA VAL A 110 5.44 -10.06 -8.94
C VAL A 110 5.60 -10.41 -7.46
N LEU A 111 6.13 -11.60 -7.16
CA LEU A 111 6.32 -12.02 -5.78
C LEU A 111 7.39 -11.19 -5.06
N ASP A 112 8.49 -10.86 -5.73
CA ASP A 112 9.55 -10.04 -5.14
C ASP A 112 9.07 -8.63 -4.81
N ILE A 113 8.31 -8.01 -5.73
CA ILE A 113 7.82 -6.64 -5.52
C ILE A 113 6.64 -6.60 -4.56
N ASN A 114 5.64 -7.50 -4.70
CA ASN A 114 4.40 -7.39 -3.93
C ASN A 114 4.50 -8.02 -2.54
N LEU A 115 5.09 -9.22 -2.44
CA LEU A 115 5.06 -10.04 -1.23
C LEU A 115 6.36 -9.97 -0.44
N LYS A 116 7.50 -10.25 -1.07
CA LYS A 116 8.80 -10.24 -0.41
C LYS A 116 9.12 -8.86 0.15
N SER A 117 8.82 -7.79 -0.60
CA SER A 117 9.00 -6.42 -0.12
C SER A 117 8.17 -6.14 1.13
N ALA A 118 6.89 -6.53 1.12
CA ALA A 118 6.00 -6.35 2.27
C ALA A 118 6.45 -7.15 3.49
N PHE A 119 6.93 -8.39 3.29
CA PHE A 119 7.45 -9.22 4.37
C PHE A 119 8.69 -8.58 5.03
N PHE A 120 9.70 -8.25 4.23
CA PHE A 120 10.94 -7.68 4.78
C PHE A 120 10.77 -6.23 5.21
N GLY A 121 9.92 -5.43 4.55
CA GLY A 121 9.53 -4.10 4.99
C GLY A 121 8.89 -4.16 6.39
N THR A 122 7.93 -5.07 6.59
CA THR A 122 7.32 -5.35 7.90
C THR A 122 8.38 -5.73 8.93
N GLN A 123 9.29 -6.67 8.61
CA GLN A 123 10.32 -7.12 9.53
C GLN A 123 11.27 -5.99 9.95
N LEU A 124 11.76 -5.20 8.99
CA LEU A 124 12.72 -4.12 9.24
C LEU A 124 12.10 -3.02 10.10
N VAL A 125 10.88 -2.57 9.76
CA VAL A 125 10.23 -1.51 10.55
C VAL A 125 9.79 -2.01 11.91
N ALA A 126 9.32 -3.25 12.03
CA ALA A 126 8.95 -3.83 13.34
C ALA A 126 10.16 -3.87 14.28
N ARG A 127 11.32 -4.31 13.80
CA ARG A 127 12.57 -4.26 14.58
C ARG A 127 12.93 -2.84 15.02
N GLN A 128 12.77 -1.87 14.13
CA GLN A 128 13.01 -0.45 14.47
C GLN A 128 11.99 0.06 15.49
N MET A 129 10.69 -0.23 15.31
CA MET A 129 9.63 0.16 16.22
C MET A 129 9.82 -0.44 17.62
N ILE A 130 10.26 -1.71 17.71
CA ILE A 130 10.59 -2.35 18.99
C ILE A 130 11.80 -1.69 19.65
N LYS A 131 12.86 -1.42 18.87
CA LYS A 131 14.09 -0.77 19.37
C LYS A 131 13.82 0.63 19.93
N GLN A 132 12.98 1.42 19.28
CA GLN A 132 12.67 2.79 19.70
C GLN A 132 11.60 2.87 20.80
N GLY A 133 10.78 1.82 20.96
CA GLY A 133 9.63 1.80 21.87
C GLY A 133 8.41 2.54 21.29
N GLY A 134 7.27 2.44 21.98
CA GLY A 134 6.05 3.19 21.64
C GLY A 134 5.08 2.49 20.69
N GLY A 135 5.47 1.35 20.10
CA GLY A 135 4.63 0.63 19.15
C GLY A 135 4.66 1.21 17.73
N GLY A 136 3.64 0.91 16.91
CA GLY A 136 3.56 1.40 15.54
C GLY A 136 2.35 0.89 14.76
N ARG A 137 2.30 1.28 13.48
CA ARG A 137 1.26 0.87 12.52
C ARG A 137 1.90 0.34 11.25
N ILE A 138 1.51 -0.84 10.82
CA ILE A 138 1.90 -1.42 9.52
C ILE A 138 0.64 -1.66 8.72
N ILE A 139 0.55 -1.03 7.55
CA ILE A 139 -0.63 -1.08 6.69
C ILE A 139 -0.22 -1.70 5.36
N ASN A 140 -0.83 -2.84 5.02
CA ASN A 140 -0.55 -3.55 3.78
C ASN A 140 -1.65 -3.25 2.75
N ILE A 141 -1.29 -2.66 1.62
CA ILE A 141 -2.23 -2.46 0.51
C ILE A 141 -2.33 -3.77 -0.26
N THR A 142 -3.36 -4.54 0.06
CA THR A 142 -3.64 -5.82 -0.57
C THR A 142 -4.50 -5.63 -1.83
N SER A 143 -5.59 -6.32 -1.98
CA SER A 143 -6.58 -6.20 -3.06
C SER A 143 -7.78 -7.06 -2.71
N ILE A 144 -8.95 -6.81 -3.31
CA ILE A 144 -10.04 -7.79 -3.31
C ILE A 144 -9.59 -9.15 -3.90
N HIS A 145 -8.53 -9.15 -4.71
CA HIS A 145 -7.93 -10.36 -5.27
C HIS A 145 -7.07 -11.15 -4.26
N GLU A 146 -7.08 -10.78 -3.00
CA GLU A 146 -6.63 -11.64 -1.90
C GLU A 146 -7.61 -12.80 -1.63
N ASP A 147 -8.86 -12.65 -2.05
CA ASP A 147 -9.94 -13.63 -1.93
C ASP A 147 -10.61 -13.94 -3.27
N TRP A 148 -10.67 -12.96 -4.17
CA TRP A 148 -11.37 -13.07 -5.44
C TRP A 148 -10.43 -13.45 -6.58
N PRO A 149 -10.75 -14.46 -7.40
CA PRO A 149 -9.89 -14.83 -8.52
C PRO A 149 -9.87 -13.73 -9.58
N MET A 150 -8.72 -13.56 -10.22
CA MET A 150 -8.52 -12.69 -11.38
C MET A 150 -7.86 -13.51 -12.49
N PRO A 151 -8.66 -14.15 -13.38
CA PRO A 151 -8.11 -14.87 -14.51
C PRO A 151 -7.14 -14.00 -15.34
N GLY A 152 -6.00 -14.57 -15.73
CA GLY A 152 -4.95 -13.83 -16.41
C GLY A 152 -4.01 -13.05 -15.48
N ASN A 153 -4.09 -13.24 -14.17
CA ASN A 153 -3.22 -12.55 -13.21
C ASN A 153 -2.90 -13.39 -11.96
N THR A 154 -2.65 -14.67 -12.17
CA THR A 154 -2.45 -15.63 -11.07
C THR A 154 -1.32 -15.25 -10.11
N PRO A 155 -0.10 -14.83 -10.54
CA PRO A 155 0.95 -14.41 -9.63
C PRO A 155 0.54 -13.25 -8.72
N TYR A 156 -0.23 -12.30 -9.25
CA TYR A 156 -0.77 -11.19 -8.47
C TYR A 156 -1.73 -11.68 -7.37
N CYS A 157 -2.71 -12.51 -7.72
CA CYS A 157 -3.64 -13.09 -6.74
C CYS A 157 -2.89 -13.85 -5.64
N LEU A 158 -1.90 -14.68 -6.02
CA LEU A 158 -1.05 -15.38 -5.05
C LEU A 158 -0.33 -14.41 -4.11
N SER A 159 0.26 -13.34 -4.66
CA SER A 159 0.95 -12.34 -3.86
C SER A 159 0.00 -11.64 -2.87
N LYS A 160 -1.22 -11.30 -3.30
CA LYS A 160 -2.20 -10.59 -2.45
C LYS A 160 -2.84 -11.52 -1.40
N GLY A 161 -3.12 -12.77 -1.75
CA GLY A 161 -3.56 -13.78 -0.79
C GLY A 161 -2.50 -14.06 0.29
N ALA A 162 -1.23 -14.15 -0.10
CA ALA A 162 -0.12 -14.31 0.84
C ALA A 162 0.07 -13.04 1.72
N MET A 163 -0.09 -11.83 1.18
CA MET A 163 -0.06 -10.59 1.96
C MET A 163 -1.17 -10.54 3.01
N ARG A 164 -2.36 -11.06 2.70
CA ARG A 164 -3.43 -11.21 3.69
C ARG A 164 -3.00 -12.10 4.85
N MET A 165 -2.38 -13.25 4.58
CA MET A 165 -1.90 -14.14 5.63
C MET A 165 -0.71 -13.52 6.38
N LEU A 166 0.21 -12.83 5.70
CA LEU A 166 1.26 -12.05 6.33
C LEU A 166 0.68 -11.02 7.32
N THR A 167 -0.34 -10.27 6.90
CA THR A 167 -1.03 -9.29 7.75
C THR A 167 -1.55 -9.91 9.04
N ARG A 168 -2.24 -11.04 8.93
CA ARG A 168 -2.84 -11.73 10.08
C ARG A 168 -1.80 -12.31 11.03
N THR A 169 -0.80 -12.99 10.48
CA THR A 169 0.25 -13.63 11.28
C THR A 169 1.14 -12.60 11.96
N ALA A 170 1.65 -11.61 11.21
CA ALA A 170 2.47 -10.55 11.77
C ALA A 170 1.72 -9.73 12.84
N ALA A 171 0.43 -9.51 12.66
CA ALA A 171 -0.38 -8.79 13.65
C ALA A 171 -0.39 -9.51 15.01
N VAL A 172 -0.55 -10.83 15.02
CA VAL A 172 -0.54 -11.63 16.26
C VAL A 172 0.85 -11.64 16.89
N GLU A 173 1.90 -11.82 16.10
CA GLU A 173 3.28 -11.85 16.58
C GLU A 173 3.75 -10.49 17.14
N LEU A 174 3.28 -9.37 16.55
CA LEU A 174 3.74 -8.03 16.89
C LEU A 174 2.84 -7.29 17.91
N ALA A 175 1.64 -7.81 18.18
CA ALA A 175 0.72 -7.24 19.17
C ALA A 175 1.34 -7.03 20.57
N PRO A 176 2.16 -7.96 21.13
CA PRO A 176 2.84 -7.73 22.41
C PRO A 176 3.76 -6.50 22.44
N HIS A 177 4.18 -6.01 21.27
CA HIS A 177 5.00 -4.80 21.11
C HIS A 177 4.16 -3.55 20.80
N ASN A 178 2.83 -3.63 20.90
CA ASN A 178 1.91 -2.55 20.52
C ASN A 178 2.05 -2.11 19.05
N ILE A 179 2.43 -3.04 18.16
CA ILE A 179 2.49 -2.83 16.71
C ILE A 179 1.25 -3.48 16.10
N LEU A 180 0.40 -2.66 15.48
CA LEU A 180 -0.80 -3.12 14.80
C LEU A 180 -0.52 -3.33 13.32
N VAL A 181 -1.00 -4.44 12.76
CA VAL A 181 -0.86 -4.74 11.33
C VAL A 181 -2.24 -4.95 10.72
N VAL A 182 -2.55 -4.17 9.69
CA VAL A 182 -3.87 -4.15 9.05
C VAL A 182 -3.71 -4.16 7.52
N GLY A 183 -4.59 -4.89 6.85
CA GLY A 183 -4.73 -4.83 5.39
C GLY A 183 -5.76 -3.80 4.96
N VAL A 184 -5.54 -3.19 3.81
CA VAL A 184 -6.57 -2.47 3.05
C VAL A 184 -6.66 -3.16 1.70
N ALA A 185 -7.84 -3.62 1.32
CA ALA A 185 -8.11 -4.34 0.07
C ALA A 185 -8.96 -3.48 -0.88
N PRO A 186 -8.33 -2.71 -1.76
CA PRO A 186 -9.06 -1.95 -2.76
C PRO A 186 -9.71 -2.86 -3.81
N GLY A 187 -10.86 -2.42 -4.33
CA GLY A 187 -11.39 -2.86 -5.62
C GLY A 187 -10.73 -2.10 -6.77
N ALA A 188 -11.52 -1.73 -7.78
CA ALA A 188 -11.04 -0.95 -8.91
C ALA A 188 -10.80 0.52 -8.51
N VAL A 189 -9.58 1.01 -8.68
CA VAL A 189 -9.15 2.39 -8.37
C VAL A 189 -8.60 3.07 -9.63
N ALA A 190 -8.95 4.32 -9.86
CA ALA A 190 -8.50 5.13 -11.00
C ALA A 190 -7.01 5.49 -10.85
N THR A 191 -6.12 4.61 -11.29
CA THR A 191 -4.66 4.72 -11.18
C THR A 191 -3.99 4.32 -12.50
N PRO A 192 -2.69 4.62 -12.68
CA PRO A 192 -1.94 4.21 -13.87
C PRO A 192 -2.01 2.71 -14.20
N ILE A 193 -2.13 1.84 -13.19
CA ILE A 193 -2.25 0.39 -13.37
C ILE A 193 -3.53 0.00 -14.14
N ASN A 194 -4.57 0.83 -14.06
CA ASN A 194 -5.85 0.64 -14.72
C ASN A 194 -6.04 1.50 -15.97
N LEU A 195 -4.96 2.13 -16.48
CA LEU A 195 -5.04 3.06 -17.61
C LEU A 195 -5.68 2.43 -18.84
N SER A 196 -5.34 1.19 -19.18
CA SER A 196 -5.92 0.47 -20.32
C SER A 196 -7.44 0.29 -20.22
N THR A 197 -7.96 0.07 -19.01
CA THR A 197 -9.41 0.00 -18.76
C THR A 197 -10.03 1.39 -18.82
N MET A 198 -9.37 2.39 -18.25
CA MET A 198 -9.89 3.77 -18.20
C MET A 198 -9.96 4.43 -19.57
N THR A 199 -9.12 4.01 -20.53
CA THR A 199 -9.11 4.55 -21.89
C THR A 199 -10.04 3.81 -22.86
N ASP A 200 -10.65 2.70 -22.43
CA ASP A 200 -11.63 1.94 -23.21
C ASP A 200 -13.05 2.14 -22.64
N PRO A 201 -13.95 2.87 -23.33
CA PRO A 201 -15.30 3.14 -22.84
C PRO A 201 -16.14 1.88 -22.60
N ALA A 202 -15.93 0.82 -23.41
CA ALA A 202 -16.70 -0.42 -23.23
C ALA A 202 -16.23 -1.20 -21.99
N LEU A 203 -14.91 -1.26 -21.75
CA LEU A 203 -14.38 -1.85 -20.53
C LEU A 203 -14.78 -1.05 -19.29
N MET A 204 -14.73 0.29 -19.36
CA MET A 204 -15.18 1.15 -18.28
C MET A 204 -16.66 0.95 -17.95
N ALA A 205 -17.53 0.89 -18.96
CA ALA A 205 -18.96 0.65 -18.73
C ALA A 205 -19.20 -0.69 -18.06
N ARG A 206 -18.53 -1.76 -18.51
CA ARG A 206 -18.62 -3.09 -17.90
C ARG A 206 -18.12 -3.12 -16.47
N LEU A 207 -16.98 -2.47 -16.20
CA LEU A 207 -16.41 -2.39 -14.85
C LEU A 207 -17.33 -1.62 -13.92
N ASN A 208 -17.81 -0.46 -14.33
CA ASN A 208 -18.74 0.34 -13.53
C ASN A 208 -20.06 -0.38 -13.24
N ALA A 209 -20.56 -1.16 -14.19
CA ALA A 209 -21.76 -1.99 -13.98
C ALA A 209 -21.54 -3.13 -12.98
N ALA A 210 -20.30 -3.61 -12.83
CA ALA A 210 -19.95 -4.66 -11.85
C ALA A 210 -19.72 -4.09 -10.43
N ILE A 211 -19.63 -2.77 -10.27
CA ILE A 211 -19.43 -2.10 -8.98
C ILE A 211 -20.76 -1.54 -8.50
N PRO A 212 -21.29 -1.95 -7.34
CA PRO A 212 -22.56 -1.40 -6.83
C PRO A 212 -22.62 0.13 -6.71
N LEU A 213 -21.50 0.78 -6.35
CA LEU A 213 -21.42 2.26 -6.37
C LEU A 213 -21.33 2.86 -7.78
N GLY A 214 -21.30 2.05 -8.84
CA GLY A 214 -21.38 2.49 -10.24
C GLY A 214 -20.14 3.16 -10.79
N ARG A 215 -19.01 3.14 -10.07
CA ARG A 215 -17.76 3.81 -10.47
C ARG A 215 -16.53 3.19 -9.82
N MET A 216 -15.39 3.43 -10.43
CA MET A 216 -14.11 3.22 -9.77
C MET A 216 -13.93 4.17 -8.58
N ALA A 217 -13.16 3.74 -7.59
CA ALA A 217 -12.71 4.62 -6.51
C ALA A 217 -11.66 5.62 -7.02
N LYS A 218 -11.60 6.77 -6.36
CA LYS A 218 -10.44 7.68 -6.48
C LYS A 218 -9.34 7.22 -5.54
N PRO A 219 -8.05 7.44 -5.84
CA PRO A 219 -6.95 7.12 -4.93
C PRO A 219 -7.12 7.71 -3.53
N GLU A 220 -7.69 8.91 -3.43
CA GLU A 220 -7.93 9.62 -2.18
C GLU A 220 -8.93 8.89 -1.27
N GLU A 221 -9.85 8.11 -1.83
CA GLU A 221 -10.82 7.34 -1.05
C GLU A 221 -10.13 6.17 -0.33
N ILE A 222 -9.13 5.56 -0.97
CA ILE A 222 -8.28 4.53 -0.33
C ILE A 222 -7.35 5.19 0.70
N ALA A 223 -6.76 6.32 0.35
CA ALA A 223 -5.85 7.06 1.22
C ALA A 223 -6.52 7.53 2.51
N SER A 224 -7.80 7.89 2.47
CA SER A 224 -8.56 8.28 3.66
C SER A 224 -8.71 7.13 4.66
N VAL A 225 -8.92 5.90 4.18
CA VAL A 225 -8.97 4.69 5.03
C VAL A 225 -7.59 4.42 5.64
N VAL A 226 -6.52 4.51 4.84
CA VAL A 226 -5.14 4.34 5.34
C VAL A 226 -4.82 5.38 6.40
N ALA A 227 -5.17 6.64 6.19
CA ALA A 227 -4.95 7.70 7.18
C ALA A 227 -5.70 7.40 8.48
N PHE A 228 -6.98 6.98 8.42
CA PHE A 228 -7.74 6.55 9.59
C PHE A 228 -7.05 5.42 10.35
N LEU A 229 -6.59 4.37 9.65
CA LEU A 229 -5.89 3.23 10.24
C LEU A 229 -4.54 3.60 10.86
N ALA A 230 -3.88 4.62 10.34
CA ALA A 230 -2.63 5.14 10.89
C ALA A 230 -2.81 5.91 12.20
N GLY A 231 -4.03 6.38 12.50
CA GLY A 231 -4.34 7.19 13.67
C GLY A 231 -4.85 6.41 14.88
N ASP A 232 -5.02 7.14 15.99
CA ASP A 232 -5.46 6.56 17.27
C ASP A 232 -6.89 6.03 17.26
N GLY A 233 -7.74 6.53 16.34
CA GLY A 233 -9.11 6.03 16.18
C GLY A 233 -9.19 4.56 15.77
N ALA A 234 -8.10 4.00 15.25
CA ALA A 234 -8.00 2.60 14.85
C ALA A 234 -7.21 1.73 15.85
N SER A 235 -7.03 2.17 17.09
CA SER A 235 -6.17 1.52 18.10
C SER A 235 -6.58 0.09 18.49
N TYR A 236 -7.78 -0.35 18.13
CA TYR A 236 -8.26 -1.71 18.37
C TYR A 236 -8.49 -2.52 17.09
N ILE A 237 -7.95 -2.03 15.94
CA ILE A 237 -8.06 -2.70 14.64
C ILE A 237 -6.71 -3.31 14.28
N THR A 238 -6.64 -4.64 14.26
CA THR A 238 -5.45 -5.39 13.86
C THR A 238 -5.84 -6.78 13.34
N ALA A 239 -4.95 -7.50 12.67
CA ALA A 239 -5.12 -8.85 12.14
C ALA A 239 -6.30 -9.02 11.16
N THR A 240 -6.73 -7.95 10.52
CA THR A 240 -7.85 -7.94 9.59
C THR A 240 -7.52 -7.16 8.34
N THR A 241 -8.37 -7.28 7.32
CA THR A 241 -8.32 -6.47 6.10
C THR A 241 -9.62 -5.68 5.96
N ILE A 242 -9.51 -4.39 5.70
CA ILE A 242 -10.63 -3.51 5.39
C ILE A 242 -10.84 -3.50 3.87
N ILE A 243 -11.96 -4.06 3.43
CA ILE A 243 -12.32 -4.07 2.00
C ILE A 243 -12.85 -2.71 1.62
N THR A 244 -12.32 -2.14 0.53
CA THR A 244 -12.66 -0.81 0.00
C THR A 244 -12.91 -0.89 -1.50
N ASP A 245 -14.04 -1.51 -1.89
CA ASP A 245 -14.30 -1.96 -3.26
C ASP A 245 -15.62 -1.45 -3.86
N GLY A 246 -16.32 -0.56 -3.18
CA GLY A 246 -17.63 -0.06 -3.63
C GLY A 246 -18.71 -1.14 -3.66
N GLY A 247 -18.52 -2.24 -2.93
CA GLY A 247 -19.42 -3.38 -2.85
C GLY A 247 -19.18 -4.45 -3.91
N MET A 248 -18.11 -4.34 -4.70
CA MET A 248 -17.85 -5.19 -5.87
C MET A 248 -17.80 -6.68 -5.52
N MET A 249 -17.17 -7.07 -4.43
CA MET A 249 -17.11 -8.49 -3.99
C MET A 249 -18.46 -9.04 -3.52
N GLN A 250 -19.39 -8.19 -3.14
CA GLN A 250 -20.71 -8.58 -2.63
C GLN A 250 -21.80 -8.48 -3.71
N SER A 251 -21.47 -7.97 -4.90
CA SER A 251 -22.43 -7.88 -5.99
C SER A 251 -22.67 -9.29 -6.55
N SER A 252 -23.86 -9.81 -6.31
CA SER A 252 -24.40 -10.93 -7.11
C SER A 252 -24.83 -10.37 -8.45
N PRO A 253 -24.42 -10.93 -9.59
CA PRO A 253 -25.08 -10.63 -10.86
C PRO A 253 -26.55 -11.05 -10.67
N GLY A 254 -27.44 -10.04 -10.66
CA GLY A 254 -28.80 -10.13 -10.19
C GLY A 254 -29.57 -11.40 -10.52
N LEU A 255 -30.29 -11.90 -9.53
CA LEU A 255 -31.38 -12.83 -9.73
C LEU A 255 -32.54 -12.13 -10.44
#